data_53dda4fd35b1f4724d78a3d32a65644b
#
_entry.id   53dda4fd35b1f4724d78a3d32a65644b
#
_cell.length_a   1.000
_cell.length_b   1.000
_cell.length_c   1.000
_cell.angle_alpha   90.00
_cell.angle_beta   90.00
_cell.angle_gamma   90.00
#
_symmetry.space_group_name_H-M   'P 1'
#
loop_
_entity.id
_entity.type
_entity.pdbx_description
1 polymer ?
#
loop_
_entity_poly.entity_id
_entity_poly.type
_entity_poly.pdbx_seq_one_letter_code
_entity_poly.pdbx_strand_id
1 'polypeptide(L)'
;IILHQKYDPDTHFADIFSFPQLQTGVQSVAEVETIGSNVSEFKPGDHIYMRMGHGSHQLMAAKDCSPIPHGMDLKQACWAGLAKTAHRAAWAGRFEPGQHILIIGAGPVGQMAIRWASHSGADTVAVVDISTTRLTLAKKGGATQVFNADIADCLDDIQSLNAGIGPSIVVDVTGNAAVFQHALAAAARFGKVILLGDT
;
A
#
# COMPACT_ATOMS: atom_id res chain seq x y z
N ILE A 1 6.58 -14.87 -0.54
CA ILE A 1 7.86 -14.63 -1.24
C ILE A 1 9.02 -15.05 -0.34
N ILE A 2 9.19 -14.46 0.82
CA ILE A 2 10.32 -14.70 1.74
C ILE A 2 10.39 -16.18 2.17
N LEU A 3 9.28 -16.75 2.66
CA LEU A 3 9.21 -18.14 3.13
C LEU A 3 9.50 -19.17 2.03
N HIS A 4 9.29 -18.82 0.78
CA HIS A 4 9.51 -19.70 -0.37
C HIS A 4 10.75 -19.33 -1.16
N GLN A 5 11.55 -18.36 -0.71
CA GLN A 5 12.73 -17.85 -1.41
C GLN A 5 12.44 -17.45 -2.87
N LYS A 6 11.23 -16.99 -3.14
CA LYS A 6 10.80 -16.56 -4.48
C LYS A 6 11.09 -15.07 -4.68
N TYR A 7 12.33 -14.70 -4.70
CA TYR A 7 12.82 -13.39 -5.12
C TYR A 7 13.89 -13.59 -6.17
N ASP A 8 14.08 -12.60 -6.99
CA ASP A 8 15.12 -12.63 -8.02
C ASP A 8 16.50 -12.69 -7.33
N PRO A 9 17.30 -13.76 -7.58
CA PRO A 9 18.59 -13.93 -6.94
C PRO A 9 19.60 -12.83 -7.31
N ASP A 10 19.37 -12.12 -8.39
CA ASP A 10 20.26 -11.07 -8.88
C ASP A 10 19.95 -9.69 -8.26
N THR A 11 18.98 -9.61 -7.37
CA THR A 11 18.63 -8.38 -6.66
C THR A 11 19.31 -8.32 -5.28
N HIS A 12 19.53 -7.10 -4.77
CA HIS A 12 20.03 -6.88 -3.41
C HIS A 12 19.12 -7.47 -2.31
N PHE A 13 17.89 -7.86 -2.63
CA PHE A 13 16.97 -8.53 -1.72
C PHE A 13 17.42 -9.96 -1.38
N ALA A 14 18.16 -10.63 -2.26
CA ALA A 14 18.68 -11.98 -2.02
C ALA A 14 19.60 -12.00 -0.79
N ASP A 15 20.42 -10.97 -0.62
CA ASP A 15 21.36 -10.86 0.49
C ASP A 15 20.66 -10.49 1.81
N ILE A 16 19.59 -9.71 1.73
CA ILE A 16 18.85 -9.19 2.91
C ILE A 16 17.87 -10.25 3.44
N PHE A 17 17.27 -11.05 2.56
CA PHE A 17 16.19 -11.97 2.91
C PHE A 17 16.61 -13.45 2.84
N SER A 18 17.85 -13.76 3.15
CA SER A 18 18.32 -15.15 3.20
C SER A 18 17.81 -15.88 4.45
N PHE A 19 17.19 -17.05 4.24
CA PHE A 19 16.82 -17.94 5.32
C PHE A 19 18.05 -18.77 5.77
N PRO A 20 18.31 -19.03 7.08
CA PRO A 20 17.44 -18.79 8.25
C PRO A 20 17.69 -17.47 8.99
N GLN A 21 18.56 -16.63 8.52
CA GLN A 21 18.96 -15.37 9.20
C GLN A 21 18.01 -14.21 8.90
N LEU A 22 16.82 -14.52 8.41
CA LEU A 22 15.85 -13.56 7.98
C LEU A 22 15.32 -12.69 9.12
N GLN A 23 15.57 -11.40 9.04
CA GLN A 23 14.86 -10.41 9.84
C GLN A 23 13.57 -10.02 9.12
N THR A 24 12.44 -10.42 9.70
CA THR A 24 11.12 -10.08 9.14
C THR A 24 10.66 -8.69 9.56
N GLY A 25 9.73 -8.13 8.77
CA GLY A 25 9.14 -6.83 9.05
C GLY A 25 9.95 -5.65 8.51
N VAL A 26 9.26 -4.55 8.28
CA VAL A 26 9.84 -3.30 7.73
C VAL A 26 9.46 -2.08 8.53
N GLN A 27 8.55 -2.25 9.50
CA GLN A 27 8.04 -1.16 10.34
C GLN A 27 7.46 -1.74 11.63
N SER A 28 7.52 -0.96 12.70
CA SER A 28 7.03 -1.33 14.01
C SER A 28 6.43 -0.14 14.74
N VAL A 29 5.49 -0.44 15.62
CA VAL A 29 5.02 0.46 16.67
C VAL A 29 5.53 -0.09 17.99
N ALA A 30 6.07 0.75 18.84
CA ALA A 30 6.62 0.35 20.13
C ALA A 30 6.32 1.38 21.22
N GLU A 31 6.42 0.94 22.47
CA GLU A 31 6.48 1.80 23.63
C GLU A 31 7.95 2.05 23.99
N VAL A 32 8.27 3.28 24.32
CA VAL A 32 9.61 3.65 24.79
C VAL A 32 9.80 3.13 26.22
N GLU A 33 10.74 2.21 26.40
CA GLU A 33 11.06 1.65 27.71
C GLU A 33 12.09 2.53 28.45
N THR A 34 13.16 2.90 27.76
CA THR A 34 14.23 3.73 28.29
C THR A 34 14.76 4.70 27.22
N ILE A 35 15.40 5.76 27.66
CA ILE A 35 16.02 6.77 26.77
C ILE A 35 17.49 7.00 27.18
N GLY A 36 18.31 7.33 26.19
CA GLY A 36 19.67 7.80 26.46
C GLY A 36 19.69 9.19 27.10
N SER A 37 20.75 9.52 27.81
CA SER A 37 20.90 10.79 28.56
C SER A 37 20.76 12.05 27.70
N ASN A 38 21.01 11.95 26.39
CA ASN A 38 20.95 13.09 25.46
C ASN A 38 19.66 13.13 24.64
N VAL A 39 18.65 12.28 24.95
CA VAL A 39 17.35 12.27 24.28
C VAL A 39 16.37 13.08 25.11
N SER A 40 15.81 14.11 24.50
CA SER A 40 14.82 15.00 25.10
C SER A 40 13.44 14.94 24.44
N GLU A 41 13.36 14.38 23.23
CA GLU A 41 12.15 14.35 22.41
C GLU A 41 11.14 13.30 22.87
N PHE A 42 11.60 12.30 23.60
CA PHE A 42 10.80 11.17 24.08
C PHE A 42 11.02 10.91 25.56
N LYS A 43 10.06 10.26 26.18
CA LYS A 43 10.16 9.74 27.56
C LYS A 43 9.62 8.30 27.62
N PRO A 44 9.98 7.53 28.66
CA PRO A 44 9.38 6.22 28.91
C PRO A 44 7.85 6.29 28.94
N GLY A 45 7.19 5.32 28.28
CA GLY A 45 5.74 5.25 28.09
C GLY A 45 5.22 5.96 26.83
N ASP A 46 6.05 6.71 26.11
CA ASP A 46 5.63 7.27 24.81
C ASP A 46 5.51 6.18 23.77
N HIS A 47 4.51 6.30 22.87
CA HIS A 47 4.35 5.42 21.74
C HIS A 47 5.00 6.02 20.50
N ILE A 48 5.76 5.18 19.79
CA ILE A 48 6.52 5.59 18.60
C ILE A 48 6.27 4.65 17.43
N TYR A 49 6.33 5.20 16.24
CA TYR A 49 6.45 4.47 14.99
C TYR A 49 7.89 4.53 14.51
N MET A 50 8.41 3.41 14.01
CA MET A 50 9.76 3.33 13.44
C MET A 50 9.81 2.38 12.25
N ARG A 51 10.76 2.63 11.34
CA ARG A 51 11.06 1.74 10.22
C ARG A 51 12.16 0.77 10.64
N MET A 52 11.76 -0.38 11.12
CA MET A 52 12.67 -1.43 11.56
C MET A 52 11.99 -2.80 11.46
N GLY A 53 12.78 -3.86 11.36
CA GLY A 53 12.29 -5.24 11.41
C GLY A 53 11.61 -5.55 12.74
N HIS A 54 10.88 -6.65 12.79
CA HIS A 54 10.13 -7.04 13.97
C HIS A 54 11.07 -7.60 15.06
N GLY A 55 10.88 -7.17 16.28
CA GLY A 55 11.61 -7.63 17.46
C GLY A 55 10.86 -7.27 18.74
N SER A 56 11.11 -8.01 19.83
CA SER A 56 10.50 -7.72 21.13
C SER A 56 11.04 -6.43 21.75
N HIS A 57 12.34 -6.18 21.60
CA HIS A 57 13.03 -4.97 22.05
C HIS A 57 14.01 -4.53 20.98
N GLN A 58 14.15 -3.24 20.82
CA GLN A 58 15.00 -2.66 19.78
C GLN A 58 15.65 -1.38 20.28
N LEU A 59 16.88 -1.13 19.84
CA LEU A 59 17.58 0.12 20.07
C LEU A 59 17.52 0.96 18.80
N MET A 60 16.97 2.17 18.91
CA MET A 60 16.83 3.10 17.79
C MET A 60 17.39 4.48 18.14
N ALA A 61 17.90 5.18 17.13
CA ALA A 61 18.20 6.59 17.29
C ALA A 61 16.89 7.40 17.32
N ALA A 62 16.78 8.37 18.24
CA ALA A 62 15.57 9.16 18.41
C ALA A 62 15.10 9.84 17.11
N LYS A 63 16.03 10.33 16.29
CA LYS A 63 15.76 10.95 14.98
C LYS A 63 15.04 10.04 13.98
N ASP A 64 15.13 8.71 14.15
CA ASP A 64 14.53 7.70 13.27
C ASP A 64 13.20 7.19 13.83
N CYS A 65 12.76 7.75 14.94
CA CYS A 65 11.48 7.49 15.58
C CYS A 65 10.49 8.64 15.29
N SER A 66 9.24 8.29 15.08
CA SER A 66 8.15 9.28 14.93
C SER A 66 7.16 9.11 16.08
N PRO A 67 6.78 10.18 16.79
CA PRO A 67 5.78 10.08 17.83
C PRO A 67 4.41 9.71 17.25
N ILE A 68 3.69 8.84 17.93
CA ILE A 68 2.31 8.52 17.58
C ILE A 68 1.41 9.55 18.27
N PRO A 69 0.50 10.19 17.52
CA PRO A 69 -0.43 11.17 18.11
C PRO A 69 -1.23 10.56 19.25
N HIS A 70 -1.42 11.35 20.31
CA HIS A 70 -2.20 10.93 21.46
C HIS A 70 -3.63 10.54 21.04
N GLY A 71 -4.10 9.38 21.51
CA GLY A 71 -5.43 8.86 21.21
C GLY A 71 -5.54 8.08 19.89
N MET A 72 -4.46 7.99 19.08
CA MET A 72 -4.45 7.14 17.91
C MET A 72 -4.37 5.66 18.33
N ASP A 73 -5.18 4.81 17.71
CA ASP A 73 -5.08 3.35 17.88
C ASP A 73 -3.73 2.85 17.32
N LEU A 74 -2.96 2.17 18.15
CA LEU A 74 -1.64 1.65 17.79
C LEU A 74 -1.70 0.64 16.63
N LYS A 75 -2.79 -0.11 16.50
CA LYS A 75 -3.01 -1.01 15.35
C LYS A 75 -3.18 -0.22 14.05
N GLN A 76 -3.80 0.95 14.11
CA GLN A 76 -3.89 1.85 12.97
C GLN A 76 -2.54 2.50 12.65
N ALA A 77 -1.78 2.90 13.67
CA ALA A 77 -0.45 3.46 13.50
C ALA A 77 0.52 2.50 12.78
N CYS A 78 0.35 1.19 12.96
CA CYS A 78 1.14 0.18 12.23
C CYS A 78 1.00 0.27 10.70
N TRP A 79 -0.05 0.88 10.17
CA TRP A 79 -0.27 1.03 8.74
C TRP A 79 0.42 2.25 8.12
N ALA A 80 1.04 3.12 8.93
CA ALA A 80 1.59 4.39 8.48
C ALA A 80 2.58 4.25 7.31
N GLY A 81 3.47 3.25 7.34
CA GLY A 81 4.43 3.02 6.27
C GLY A 81 3.78 2.57 4.97
N LEU A 82 2.77 1.70 5.03
CA LEU A 82 2.03 1.26 3.83
C LEU A 82 1.13 2.39 3.30
N ALA A 83 0.53 3.18 4.18
CA ALA A 83 -0.22 4.37 3.79
C ALA A 83 0.68 5.39 3.07
N LYS A 84 1.92 5.60 3.56
CA LYS A 84 2.93 6.44 2.90
C LYS A 84 3.33 5.88 1.53
N THR A 85 3.48 4.56 1.40
CA THR A 85 3.78 3.92 0.11
C THR A 85 2.64 4.18 -0.88
N ALA A 86 1.40 3.93 -0.47
CA ALA A 86 0.22 4.18 -1.32
C ALA A 86 0.01 5.66 -1.64
N HIS A 87 0.40 6.58 -0.73
CA HIS A 87 0.36 8.02 -0.98
C HIS A 87 1.22 8.43 -2.18
N ARG A 88 2.29 7.70 -2.47
CA ARG A 88 3.10 7.97 -3.67
C ARG A 88 2.29 7.81 -4.96
N ALA A 89 1.39 6.81 -5.01
CA ALA A 89 0.48 6.67 -6.14
C ALA A 89 -0.50 7.84 -6.22
N ALA A 90 -1.07 8.26 -5.09
CA ALA A 90 -1.97 9.41 -5.05
C ALA A 90 -1.27 10.70 -5.50
N TRP A 91 -0.05 10.90 -5.07
CA TRP A 91 0.74 12.07 -5.46
C TRP A 91 1.14 12.04 -6.94
N ALA A 92 1.67 10.91 -7.44
CA ALA A 92 2.06 10.75 -8.85
C ALA A 92 0.87 10.82 -9.80
N GLY A 93 -0.25 10.21 -9.40
CA GLY A 93 -1.51 10.24 -10.12
C GLY A 93 -2.19 11.61 -10.08
N ARG A 94 -1.90 12.43 -9.06
CA ARG A 94 -2.67 13.62 -8.69
C ARG A 94 -4.14 13.24 -8.50
N PHE A 95 -4.40 12.46 -7.44
CA PHE A 95 -5.78 12.09 -7.11
C PHE A 95 -6.58 13.34 -6.74
N GLU A 96 -7.63 13.60 -7.48
CA GLU A 96 -8.45 14.81 -7.39
C GLU A 96 -9.93 14.45 -7.41
N PRO A 97 -10.82 15.32 -6.91
CA PRO A 97 -12.26 15.11 -7.03
C PRO A 97 -12.71 14.93 -8.48
N GLY A 98 -13.71 14.07 -8.68
CA GLY A 98 -14.28 13.81 -10.01
C GLY A 98 -13.51 12.80 -10.87
N GLN A 99 -12.41 12.25 -10.37
CA GLN A 99 -11.63 11.25 -11.13
C GLN A 99 -12.22 9.85 -11.01
N HIS A 100 -11.95 9.04 -12.05
CA HIS A 100 -12.28 7.62 -12.10
C HIS A 100 -10.97 6.83 -11.95
N ILE A 101 -10.79 6.20 -10.80
CA ILE A 101 -9.53 5.55 -10.42
C ILE A 101 -9.75 4.04 -10.32
N LEU A 102 -8.94 3.28 -11.05
CA LEU A 102 -8.86 1.82 -10.94
C LEU A 102 -7.66 1.43 -10.08
N ILE A 103 -7.87 0.52 -9.14
CA ILE A 103 -6.80 -0.10 -8.35
C ILE A 103 -6.79 -1.60 -8.63
N ILE A 104 -5.68 -2.11 -9.13
CA ILE A 104 -5.49 -3.52 -9.43
C ILE A 104 -4.68 -4.15 -8.29
N GLY A 105 -5.34 -5.03 -7.54
CA GLY A 105 -4.82 -5.63 -6.31
C GLY A 105 -5.33 -4.93 -5.05
N ALA A 106 -6.05 -5.65 -4.20
CA ALA A 106 -6.58 -5.19 -2.92
C ALA A 106 -5.79 -5.75 -1.71
N GLY A 107 -4.49 -6.01 -1.89
CA GLY A 107 -3.56 -6.33 -0.81
C GLY A 107 -3.33 -5.13 0.13
N PRO A 108 -2.41 -5.23 1.10
CA PRO A 108 -2.20 -4.18 2.09
C PRO A 108 -1.94 -2.79 1.49
N VAL A 109 -1.11 -2.69 0.45
CA VAL A 109 -0.83 -1.41 -0.24
C VAL A 109 -2.07 -0.94 -0.99
N GLY A 110 -2.77 -1.85 -1.69
CA GLY A 110 -4.02 -1.55 -2.41
C GLY A 110 -5.11 -1.02 -1.47
N GLN A 111 -5.27 -1.62 -0.28
CA GLN A 111 -6.21 -1.13 0.74
C GLN A 111 -5.92 0.33 1.14
N MET A 112 -4.65 0.72 1.19
CA MET A 112 -4.28 2.11 1.48
C MET A 112 -4.50 3.02 0.26
N ALA A 113 -4.20 2.55 -0.95
CA ALA A 113 -4.45 3.31 -2.19
C ALA A 113 -5.95 3.60 -2.39
N ILE A 114 -6.83 2.62 -2.09
CA ILE A 114 -8.29 2.77 -2.10
C ILE A 114 -8.73 3.91 -1.17
N ARG A 115 -8.20 3.94 0.05
CA ARG A 115 -8.52 5.00 1.03
C ARG A 115 -8.04 6.37 0.56
N TRP A 116 -6.86 6.46 -0.02
CA TRP A 116 -6.37 7.70 -0.62
C TRP A 116 -7.27 8.16 -1.77
N ALA A 117 -7.67 7.27 -2.69
CA ALA A 117 -8.57 7.59 -3.78
C ALA A 117 -9.93 8.07 -3.28
N SER A 118 -10.52 7.36 -2.32
CA SER A 118 -11.80 7.75 -1.73
C SER A 118 -11.73 9.10 -1.01
N HIS A 119 -10.67 9.34 -0.21
CA HIS A 119 -10.52 10.60 0.53
C HIS A 119 -10.19 11.80 -0.37
N SER A 120 -9.63 11.58 -1.56
CA SER A 120 -9.41 12.66 -2.52
C SER A 120 -10.68 13.07 -3.28
N GLY A 121 -11.82 12.42 -3.04
CA GLY A 121 -13.09 12.76 -3.67
C GLY A 121 -13.24 12.19 -5.08
N ALA A 122 -12.57 11.09 -5.41
CA ALA A 122 -12.76 10.41 -6.68
C ALA A 122 -14.21 9.96 -6.85
N ASP A 123 -14.80 10.18 -8.03
CA ASP A 123 -16.18 9.76 -8.35
C ASP A 123 -16.30 8.25 -8.41
N THR A 124 -15.29 7.59 -8.96
CA THR A 124 -15.24 6.14 -9.00
C THR A 124 -13.92 5.65 -8.42
N VAL A 125 -14.01 4.75 -7.47
CA VAL A 125 -12.89 3.94 -6.97
C VAL A 125 -13.20 2.49 -7.31
N ALA A 126 -12.76 2.04 -8.49
CA ALA A 126 -12.90 0.67 -8.95
C ALA A 126 -11.73 -0.17 -8.44
N VAL A 127 -12.01 -1.42 -8.04
CA VAL A 127 -10.99 -2.32 -7.48
C VAL A 127 -11.12 -3.70 -8.07
N VAL A 128 -10.03 -4.28 -8.54
CA VAL A 128 -9.93 -5.66 -9.03
C VAL A 128 -9.07 -6.48 -8.08
N ASP A 129 -9.55 -7.62 -7.64
CA ASP A 129 -8.77 -8.62 -6.89
C ASP A 129 -9.46 -9.99 -7.00
N ILE A 130 -8.69 -11.06 -7.00
CA ILE A 130 -9.20 -12.43 -7.01
C ILE A 130 -9.77 -12.88 -5.65
N SER A 131 -9.55 -12.11 -4.57
CA SER A 131 -9.96 -12.45 -3.21
C SER A 131 -11.20 -11.68 -2.78
N THR A 132 -12.31 -12.37 -2.61
CA THR A 132 -13.57 -11.81 -2.10
C THR A 132 -13.40 -11.13 -0.74
N THR A 133 -12.56 -11.71 0.13
CA THR A 133 -12.28 -11.14 1.46
C THR A 133 -11.62 -9.76 1.35
N ARG A 134 -10.64 -9.62 0.47
CA ARG A 134 -9.96 -8.35 0.23
C ARG A 134 -10.90 -7.32 -0.38
N LEU A 135 -11.76 -7.74 -1.31
CA LEU A 135 -12.77 -6.86 -1.91
C LEU A 135 -13.82 -6.39 -0.91
N THR A 136 -14.21 -7.24 0.05
CA THR A 136 -15.07 -6.82 1.15
C THR A 136 -14.43 -5.71 1.99
N LEU A 137 -13.12 -5.81 2.26
CA LEU A 137 -12.36 -4.75 2.94
C LEU A 137 -12.21 -3.51 2.06
N ALA A 138 -12.04 -3.68 0.75
CA ALA A 138 -11.97 -2.59 -0.21
C ALA A 138 -13.26 -1.73 -0.19
N LYS A 139 -14.43 -2.36 -0.20
CA LYS A 139 -15.72 -1.68 -0.05
C LYS A 139 -15.79 -0.86 1.24
N LYS A 140 -15.36 -1.43 2.38
CA LYS A 140 -15.28 -0.70 3.65
C LYS A 140 -14.28 0.46 3.61
N GLY A 141 -13.26 0.38 2.73
CA GLY A 141 -12.25 1.40 2.51
C GLY A 141 -12.65 2.51 1.55
N GLY A 142 -13.86 2.44 0.96
CA GLY A 142 -14.37 3.46 0.05
C GLY A 142 -14.36 3.07 -1.44
N ALA A 143 -14.11 1.78 -1.77
CA ALA A 143 -14.31 1.32 -3.15
C ALA A 143 -15.79 1.41 -3.54
N THR A 144 -16.07 2.08 -4.64
CA THR A 144 -17.44 2.26 -5.19
C THR A 144 -17.85 1.06 -6.04
N GLN A 145 -16.86 0.41 -6.70
CA GLN A 145 -17.06 -0.78 -7.51
C GLN A 145 -15.96 -1.80 -7.24
N VAL A 146 -16.30 -3.09 -7.29
CA VAL A 146 -15.33 -4.17 -7.10
C VAL A 146 -15.57 -5.28 -8.11
N PHE A 147 -14.48 -5.82 -8.65
CA PHE A 147 -14.46 -6.93 -9.60
C PHE A 147 -13.72 -8.10 -8.97
N ASN A 148 -14.41 -9.21 -8.75
CA ASN A 148 -13.80 -10.42 -8.20
C ASN A 148 -13.36 -11.34 -9.33
N ALA A 149 -12.30 -10.98 -10.00
CA ALA A 149 -11.78 -11.67 -11.18
C ALA A 149 -10.28 -11.38 -11.37
N ASP A 150 -9.66 -12.07 -12.31
CA ASP A 150 -8.43 -11.58 -12.93
C ASP A 150 -8.76 -10.33 -13.76
N ILE A 151 -7.81 -9.41 -13.88
CA ILE A 151 -8.00 -8.18 -14.65
C ILE A 151 -8.35 -8.48 -16.12
N ALA A 152 -7.78 -9.54 -16.68
CA ALA A 152 -8.04 -9.96 -18.05
C ALA A 152 -9.52 -10.32 -18.29
N ASP A 153 -10.16 -10.90 -17.28
CA ASP A 153 -11.54 -11.41 -17.39
C ASP A 153 -12.60 -10.30 -17.20
N CYS A 154 -12.22 -9.12 -16.70
CA CYS A 154 -13.13 -8.01 -16.45
C CYS A 154 -12.73 -6.70 -17.17
N LEU A 155 -11.85 -6.79 -18.16
CA LEU A 155 -11.32 -5.63 -18.86
C LEU A 155 -12.41 -4.81 -19.57
N ASP A 156 -13.36 -5.47 -20.25
CA ASP A 156 -14.48 -4.83 -20.95
C ASP A 156 -15.40 -4.07 -19.97
N ASP A 157 -15.68 -4.67 -18.82
CA ASP A 157 -16.46 -4.03 -17.77
C ASP A 157 -15.76 -2.78 -17.24
N ILE A 158 -14.43 -2.86 -17.04
CA ILE A 158 -13.62 -1.73 -16.59
C ILE A 158 -13.58 -0.62 -17.63
N GLN A 159 -13.43 -0.95 -18.90
CA GLN A 159 -13.44 0.02 -20.01
C GLN A 159 -14.81 0.69 -20.16
N SER A 160 -15.90 0.03 -19.75
CA SER A 160 -17.25 0.60 -19.77
C SER A 160 -17.46 1.67 -18.68
N LEU A 161 -16.59 1.74 -17.68
CA LEU A 161 -16.65 2.77 -16.64
C LEU A 161 -16.56 4.18 -17.23
N ASN A 162 -17.05 5.16 -16.48
CA ASN A 162 -17.01 6.57 -16.90
C ASN A 162 -17.64 6.78 -18.29
N ALA A 163 -18.86 6.25 -18.46
CA ALA A 163 -19.61 6.33 -19.73
C ALA A 163 -18.84 5.76 -20.95
N GLY A 164 -18.04 4.72 -20.76
CA GLY A 164 -17.26 4.07 -21.81
C GLY A 164 -15.91 4.75 -22.12
N ILE A 165 -15.51 5.72 -21.30
CA ILE A 165 -14.19 6.36 -21.43
C ILE A 165 -13.10 5.55 -20.71
N GLY A 166 -13.48 4.81 -19.68
CA GLY A 166 -12.59 4.07 -18.81
C GLY A 166 -11.96 4.92 -17.69
N PRO A 167 -11.14 4.29 -16.82
CA PRO A 167 -10.48 4.96 -15.71
C PRO A 167 -9.44 5.98 -16.17
N SER A 168 -9.47 7.17 -15.62
CA SER A 168 -8.47 8.21 -15.87
C SER A 168 -7.11 7.90 -15.21
N ILE A 169 -7.14 7.11 -14.15
CA ILE A 169 -5.94 6.67 -13.44
C ILE A 169 -6.06 5.17 -13.13
N VAL A 170 -5.01 4.43 -13.44
CA VAL A 170 -4.87 3.01 -13.10
C VAL A 170 -3.66 2.85 -12.18
N VAL A 171 -3.84 2.22 -11.03
CA VAL A 171 -2.77 1.91 -10.09
C VAL A 171 -2.61 0.41 -9.97
N ASP A 172 -1.51 -0.13 -10.43
CA ASP A 172 -1.15 -1.52 -10.25
C ASP A 172 -0.28 -1.69 -9.00
N VAL A 173 -0.80 -2.44 -8.03
CA VAL A 173 -0.09 -2.76 -6.78
C VAL A 173 0.19 -4.26 -6.64
N THR A 174 0.05 -5.02 -7.74
CA THR A 174 0.18 -6.49 -7.68
C THR A 174 1.63 -6.95 -7.68
N GLY A 175 2.54 -6.19 -8.27
CA GLY A 175 3.90 -6.64 -8.53
C GLY A 175 3.96 -7.83 -9.52
N ASN A 176 2.99 -7.97 -10.41
CA ASN A 176 2.93 -9.04 -11.39
C ASN A 176 3.09 -8.47 -12.80
N ALA A 177 4.20 -8.79 -13.45
CA ALA A 177 4.50 -8.29 -14.80
C ALA A 177 3.41 -8.64 -15.83
N ALA A 178 2.70 -9.77 -15.68
CA ALA A 178 1.61 -10.15 -16.57
C ALA A 178 0.40 -9.20 -16.50
N VAL A 179 0.23 -8.48 -15.38
CA VAL A 179 -0.86 -7.52 -15.19
C VAL A 179 -0.62 -6.21 -15.94
N PHE A 180 0.63 -5.87 -16.21
CA PHE A 180 1.00 -4.57 -16.76
C PHE A 180 0.32 -4.26 -18.11
N GLN A 181 0.26 -5.23 -19.02
CA GLN A 181 -0.41 -5.02 -20.32
C GLN A 181 -1.91 -4.73 -20.15
N HIS A 182 -2.56 -5.41 -19.22
CA HIS A 182 -3.97 -5.19 -18.93
C HIS A 182 -4.20 -3.86 -18.21
N ALA A 183 -3.28 -3.43 -17.35
CA ALA A 183 -3.32 -2.10 -16.73
C ALA A 183 -3.24 -0.98 -17.76
N LEU A 184 -2.38 -1.14 -18.80
CA LEU A 184 -2.32 -0.20 -19.92
C LEU A 184 -3.63 -0.20 -20.74
N ALA A 185 -4.17 -1.38 -21.04
CA ALA A 185 -5.41 -1.50 -21.80
C ALA A 185 -6.63 -0.99 -21.04
N ALA A 186 -6.64 -1.06 -19.71
CA ALA A 186 -7.72 -0.57 -18.86
C ALA A 186 -7.79 0.96 -18.80
N ALA A 187 -6.68 1.66 -19.03
CA ALA A 187 -6.61 3.11 -18.88
C ALA A 187 -7.35 3.84 -20.01
N ALA A 188 -8.05 4.91 -19.67
CA ALA A 188 -8.61 5.84 -20.62
C ALA A 188 -7.54 6.44 -21.54
N ARG A 189 -7.94 6.93 -22.71
CA ARG A 189 -7.02 7.67 -23.58
C ARG A 189 -6.44 8.87 -22.84
N PHE A 190 -5.12 8.99 -22.83
CA PHE A 190 -4.34 9.96 -22.04
C PHE A 190 -4.43 9.77 -20.53
N GLY A 191 -4.98 8.64 -20.07
CA GLY A 191 -4.96 8.25 -18.67
C GLY A 191 -3.55 7.97 -18.16
N LYS A 192 -3.42 7.87 -16.85
CA LYS A 192 -2.15 7.56 -16.19
C LYS A 192 -2.16 6.12 -15.69
N VAL A 193 -1.06 5.41 -15.91
CA VAL A 193 -0.82 4.11 -15.28
C VAL A 193 0.35 4.24 -14.30
N ILE A 194 0.13 3.84 -13.07
CA ILE A 194 1.09 3.95 -11.97
C ILE A 194 1.42 2.55 -11.49
N LEU A 195 2.67 2.16 -11.62
CA LEU A 195 3.19 0.90 -11.10
C LEU A 195 3.72 1.16 -9.68
N LEU A 196 3.08 0.59 -8.70
CA LEU A 196 3.42 0.71 -7.30
C LEU A 196 3.82 -0.64 -6.69
N GLY A 197 3.48 -1.73 -7.34
CA GLY A 197 3.94 -3.06 -6.99
C GLY A 197 5.44 -3.20 -7.25
N ASP A 198 6.13 -3.89 -6.35
CA ASP A 198 7.52 -4.26 -6.51
C ASP A 198 7.59 -5.60 -7.26
N THR A 199 8.24 -5.61 -8.42
CA THR A 199 8.42 -6.78 -9.31
C THR A 199 9.86 -7.19 -9.36
#